data_e95c7de7ee9381f9eaa7f0d1427f6c29
#
_entry.id   e95c7de7ee9381f9eaa7f0d1427f6c29
#
_cell.length_a   1.000
_cell.length_b   1.000
_cell.length_c   1.000
_cell.angle_alpha   90.00
_cell.angle_beta   90.00
_cell.angle_gamma   90.00
#
_symmetry.space_group_name_H-M   'P 1'
#
loop_
_entity.id
_entity.type
_entity.pdbx_description
1 polymer ?
#
loop_
_entity_poly.entity_id
_entity_poly.type
_entity_poly.pdbx_seq_one_letter_code
_entity_poly.pdbx_strand_id
1 'polypeptide(L)'
;MAKYGGNNRGMMYMGNIDEMPESSTLNFVLQFDENQTVMSPSDTSTPVKSTMTAPGITKGGRSSGGGSRGGAGAGAGGSQRNNNGGNRMGGMMRGNNKMGEKIYVQNLRSRTSEIQLQIDEKILIKDSLQQVTWRFTDEFRTIAGYECRRVNGATKDSLYLIAFYSEEIPISAGPVLTNGLPGMILGLVIPEMHINYWATEVKFTNDEISNSWRDKKAKEMTANDFFKLLSGSIFRGRGGNESEQRRQILEQIIY
;
A
#
# COMPACT_ATOMS: atom_id res chain seq x y z
N MET A 1 11.85 -12.12 -12.70
CA MET A 1 10.68 -12.06 -11.82
C MET A 1 11.15 -11.85 -10.38
N ALA A 2 10.72 -10.80 -9.72
CA ALA A 2 11.05 -10.55 -8.33
C ALA A 2 9.81 -10.65 -7.45
N LYS A 3 9.95 -11.26 -6.26
CA LYS A 3 8.89 -11.36 -5.26
C LYS A 3 9.18 -10.38 -4.13
N TYR A 4 8.20 -9.62 -3.72
CA TYR A 4 8.28 -8.65 -2.63
C TYR A 4 7.29 -8.96 -1.52
N GLY A 5 7.75 -8.83 -0.28
CA GLY A 5 6.90 -8.77 0.90
C GLY A 5 6.90 -7.35 1.46
N GLY A 6 5.76 -6.79 1.77
CA GLY A 6 5.61 -5.43 2.27
C GLY A 6 4.69 -5.33 3.48
N ASN A 7 5.02 -4.42 4.39
CA ASN A 7 4.19 -4.07 5.55
C ASN A 7 3.46 -2.76 5.29
N ASN A 8 2.15 -2.78 5.38
CA ASN A 8 1.29 -1.61 5.26
C ASN A 8 0.58 -1.34 6.61
N ARG A 9 0.90 -0.23 7.27
CA ARG A 9 0.18 0.27 8.45
C ARG A 9 -0.60 1.53 8.05
N GLY A 10 -1.74 1.37 7.46
CA GLY A 10 -2.55 2.50 7.05
C GLY A 10 -4.05 2.25 7.14
N MET A 11 -4.56 1.68 8.24
CA MET A 11 -5.99 1.59 8.48
C MET A 11 -6.34 2.22 9.82
N MET A 12 -7.17 3.28 9.79
CA MET A 12 -7.91 3.69 10.99
C MET A 12 -8.92 2.61 11.35
N TYR A 13 -8.54 1.75 12.26
CA TYR A 13 -9.42 0.77 12.89
C TYR A 13 -10.15 1.45 14.06
N MET A 14 -11.49 1.54 14.01
CA MET A 14 -12.32 1.85 15.19
C MET A 14 -12.82 0.53 15.81
N GLY A 15 -11.91 -0.36 16.11
CA GLY A 15 -12.13 -1.56 16.90
C GLY A 15 -11.31 -1.51 18.18
N ASN A 16 -11.45 -2.50 19.04
CA ASN A 16 -10.68 -2.63 20.27
C ASN A 16 -9.18 -2.54 19.95
N ILE A 17 -8.48 -1.57 20.52
CA ILE A 17 -7.06 -1.28 20.26
C ILE A 17 -6.17 -2.49 20.56
N ASP A 18 -6.60 -3.36 21.48
CA ASP A 18 -5.86 -4.56 21.91
C ASP A 18 -5.91 -5.73 20.89
N GLU A 19 -6.77 -5.65 19.86
CA GLU A 19 -6.91 -6.68 18.81
C GLU A 19 -6.29 -6.30 17.46
N MET A 20 -5.69 -5.12 17.35
CA MET A 20 -5.06 -4.70 16.11
C MET A 20 -3.76 -5.46 15.85
N PRO A 21 -3.58 -6.07 14.68
CA PRO A 21 -2.28 -6.59 14.30
C PRO A 21 -1.29 -5.42 14.19
N GLU A 22 -0.15 -5.51 14.87
CA GLU A 22 0.90 -4.48 14.84
C GLU A 22 1.42 -4.23 13.41
N SER A 23 1.30 -5.21 12.53
CA SER A 23 1.69 -5.11 11.14
C SER A 23 0.95 -6.16 10.27
N SER A 24 0.77 -5.87 8.99
CA SER A 24 0.29 -6.82 8.00
C SER A 24 1.32 -6.99 6.89
N THR A 25 1.51 -8.24 6.44
CA THR A 25 2.41 -8.54 5.32
C THR A 25 1.59 -8.98 4.12
N LEU A 26 1.85 -8.35 2.98
CA LEU A 26 1.28 -8.71 1.69
C LEU A 26 2.39 -9.20 0.77
N ASN A 27 2.09 -10.21 -0.04
CA ASN A 27 3.02 -10.75 -1.01
C ASN A 27 2.69 -10.23 -2.40
N PHE A 28 3.72 -9.80 -3.12
CA PHE A 28 3.62 -9.32 -4.49
C PHE A 28 4.60 -10.06 -5.38
N VAL A 29 4.26 -10.12 -6.65
CA VAL A 29 5.15 -10.56 -7.71
C VAL A 29 5.40 -9.38 -8.62
N LEU A 30 6.67 -9.05 -8.85
CA LEU A 30 7.11 -8.11 -9.86
C LEU A 30 7.69 -8.90 -11.03
N GLN A 31 6.99 -8.92 -12.14
CA GLN A 31 7.51 -9.39 -13.42
C GLN A 31 8.21 -8.21 -14.11
N PHE A 32 9.35 -8.45 -14.74
CA PHE A 32 10.10 -7.40 -15.39
C PHE A 32 10.83 -7.91 -16.63
N ASP A 33 10.96 -7.07 -17.63
CA ASP A 33 11.82 -7.19 -18.79
C ASP A 33 12.48 -5.82 -19.10
N GLU A 34 13.18 -5.71 -20.20
CA GLU A 34 13.86 -4.47 -20.61
C GLU A 34 12.88 -3.31 -20.94
N ASN A 35 11.63 -3.61 -21.23
CA ASN A 35 10.64 -2.65 -21.69
C ASN A 35 9.61 -2.27 -20.65
N GLN A 36 9.26 -3.20 -19.76
CA GLN A 36 8.16 -3.01 -18.81
C GLN A 36 8.30 -3.80 -17.52
N THR A 37 7.58 -3.35 -16.51
CA THR A 37 7.37 -4.12 -15.29
C THR A 37 5.89 -4.21 -14.97
N VAL A 38 5.47 -5.35 -14.41
CA VAL A 38 4.11 -5.56 -13.90
C VAL A 38 4.20 -6.10 -12.48
N MET A 39 3.71 -5.34 -11.52
CA MET A 39 3.63 -5.75 -10.12
C MET A 39 2.18 -6.04 -9.74
N SER A 40 1.92 -7.24 -9.27
CA SER A 40 0.59 -7.68 -8.86
C SER A 40 0.65 -8.44 -7.53
N PRO A 41 -0.46 -8.50 -6.77
CA PRO A 41 -0.55 -9.35 -5.60
C PRO A 41 -0.29 -10.81 -5.97
N SER A 42 0.38 -11.53 -5.08
CA SER A 42 0.58 -12.98 -5.24
C SER A 42 -0.62 -13.73 -4.67
N ASP A 43 -1.18 -14.68 -5.43
CA ASP A 43 -2.28 -15.55 -4.98
C ASP A 43 -1.90 -16.43 -3.76
N THR A 44 -0.63 -16.49 -3.43
CA THR A 44 -0.09 -17.24 -2.28
C THR A 44 -0.08 -16.43 -0.97
N SER A 45 -1.00 -15.49 -0.77
CA SER A 45 -1.11 -14.76 0.49
C SER A 45 -1.72 -15.65 1.59
N THR A 46 -0.93 -16.55 2.14
CA THR A 46 -1.17 -17.03 3.50
C THR A 46 -0.72 -15.89 4.44
N PRO A 47 -1.61 -15.31 5.25
CA PRO A 47 -1.18 -14.34 6.25
C PRO A 47 -0.26 -15.05 7.23
N VAL A 48 1.01 -14.74 7.20
CA VAL A 48 1.96 -15.19 8.22
C VAL A 48 1.59 -14.45 9.51
N LYS A 49 0.87 -15.11 10.39
CA LYS A 49 0.73 -14.68 11.78
C LYS A 49 2.12 -14.83 12.41
N SER A 50 2.86 -13.75 12.52
CA SER A 50 4.05 -13.73 13.34
C SER A 50 3.62 -13.70 14.81
N THR A 51 3.53 -14.87 15.43
CA THR A 51 3.48 -15.03 16.88
C THR A 51 4.88 -14.73 17.40
N MET A 52 5.14 -13.52 17.84
CA MET A 52 6.30 -13.25 18.68
C MET A 52 5.99 -13.86 20.06
N THR A 53 6.58 -15.01 20.32
CA THR A 53 6.66 -15.57 21.68
C THR A 53 7.66 -14.72 22.46
N ALA A 54 7.18 -13.81 23.27
CA ALA A 54 8.02 -13.13 24.26
C ALA A 54 8.44 -14.15 25.34
N PRO A 55 9.72 -14.23 25.73
CA PRO A 55 10.15 -15.11 26.81
C PRO A 55 9.67 -14.56 28.15
N GLY A 56 8.83 -15.33 28.81
CA GLY A 56 8.60 -15.45 30.23
C GLY A 56 8.48 -14.18 31.09
N ILE A 57 7.22 -13.73 31.33
CA ILE A 57 6.88 -13.06 32.59
C ILE A 57 5.76 -13.86 33.24
N THR A 58 6.11 -14.56 34.32
CA THR A 58 5.19 -15.26 35.21
C THR A 58 4.33 -14.22 35.94
N LYS A 59 3.04 -14.16 35.62
CA LYS A 59 2.04 -13.41 36.39
C LYS A 59 1.59 -14.28 37.56
N GLY A 60 2.00 -13.86 38.75
CA GLY A 60 1.41 -14.32 40.03
C GLY A 60 -0.06 -13.89 40.14
N GLY A 61 -0.91 -14.85 40.49
CA GLY A 61 -2.34 -14.65 40.66
C GLY A 61 -2.70 -13.78 41.85
N ARG A 62 -3.80 -13.04 41.70
CA ARG A 62 -4.67 -12.64 42.81
C ARG A 62 -6.12 -12.66 42.35
N SER A 63 -6.86 -13.54 43.01
CA SER A 63 -8.32 -13.65 42.97
C SER A 63 -8.94 -12.65 43.95
N SER A 64 -10.06 -12.04 43.57
CA SER A 64 -11.19 -11.58 44.40
C SER A 64 -12.17 -10.92 43.41
N GLY A 65 -13.42 -11.28 43.28
CA GLY A 65 -14.44 -11.57 44.28
C GLY A 65 -15.52 -10.50 44.22
N GLY A 66 -16.70 -10.81 43.66
CA GLY A 66 -17.99 -10.34 44.18
C GLY A 66 -18.62 -9.07 43.57
N GLY A 67 -19.92 -9.23 43.17
CA GLY A 67 -20.86 -8.15 43.30
C GLY A 67 -21.89 -7.93 42.19
N SER A 68 -22.97 -8.70 42.20
CA SER A 68 -24.23 -8.43 41.49
C SER A 68 -24.95 -7.20 42.03
N ARG A 69 -25.68 -6.46 41.17
CA ARG A 69 -26.97 -5.77 41.39
C ARG A 69 -27.23 -4.98 40.09
N GLY A 70 -28.26 -5.18 39.32
CA GLY A 70 -29.70 -5.12 39.54
C GLY A 70 -30.20 -3.69 39.37
N GLY A 71 -30.85 -3.35 38.22
CA GLY A 71 -31.49 -2.07 38.03
C GLY A 71 -32.21 -1.99 36.68
N ALA A 72 -33.50 -2.33 36.71
CA ALA A 72 -34.44 -2.11 35.62
C ALA A 72 -34.84 -0.64 35.53
N GLY A 73 -34.95 -0.10 34.32
CA GLY A 73 -35.51 1.22 34.09
C GLY A 73 -36.05 1.32 32.66
N ALA A 74 -37.36 1.19 32.51
CA ALA A 74 -38.09 1.44 31.28
C ALA A 74 -38.25 2.94 31.05
N GLY A 75 -38.15 3.36 29.78
CA GLY A 75 -38.43 4.73 29.37
C GLY A 75 -38.62 4.80 27.86
N ALA A 76 -39.86 4.99 27.45
CA ALA A 76 -40.36 5.06 26.08
C ALA A 76 -40.05 6.37 25.38
N GLY A 77 -40.01 6.31 24.05
CA GLY A 77 -40.52 7.37 23.18
C GLY A 77 -39.53 8.15 22.35
N GLY A 78 -39.68 8.12 21.05
CA GLY A 78 -39.48 9.31 20.28
C GLY A 78 -38.62 9.22 19.02
N SER A 79 -39.32 9.11 17.88
CA SER A 79 -38.97 9.71 16.60
C SER A 79 -37.83 9.14 15.78
N GLN A 80 -38.20 8.19 14.93
CA GLN A 80 -37.60 7.99 13.61
C GLN A 80 -37.57 9.31 12.82
N ARG A 81 -36.38 9.90 12.70
CA ARG A 81 -36.07 10.80 11.58
C ARG A 81 -35.19 10.03 10.59
N ASN A 82 -35.86 9.57 9.56
CA ASN A 82 -35.31 9.03 8.35
C ASN A 82 -34.51 10.16 7.65
N ASN A 83 -33.21 10.18 7.81
CA ASN A 83 -32.33 11.05 7.06
C ASN A 83 -31.47 10.18 6.11
N ASN A 84 -32.13 9.70 5.07
CA ASN A 84 -31.54 8.92 4.00
C ASN A 84 -31.01 9.92 2.95
N GLY A 85 -29.75 10.29 3.07
CA GLY A 85 -29.14 11.17 2.07
C GLY A 85 -27.76 11.67 2.49
N GLY A 86 -26.72 10.94 2.19
CA GLY A 86 -25.38 11.52 2.21
C GLY A 86 -24.32 10.81 3.05
N ASN A 87 -24.15 9.52 2.91
CA ASN A 87 -22.98 8.88 3.48
C ASN A 87 -22.59 7.56 2.77
N ARG A 88 -22.63 7.55 1.44
CA ARG A 88 -22.28 6.32 0.69
C ARG A 88 -20.76 6.06 0.63
N MET A 89 -19.91 7.08 0.77
CA MET A 89 -18.45 6.89 0.73
C MET A 89 -17.76 6.78 2.09
N GLY A 90 -18.35 7.29 3.17
CA GLY A 90 -17.84 7.08 4.54
C GLY A 90 -18.00 5.63 5.03
N GLY A 91 -18.85 4.83 4.38
CA GLY A 91 -19.02 3.41 4.65
C GLY A 91 -17.99 2.51 3.95
N MET A 92 -17.30 3.00 2.92
CA MET A 92 -16.29 2.24 2.18
C MET A 92 -15.02 1.96 2.99
N MET A 93 -14.66 2.84 3.92
CA MET A 93 -13.51 2.61 4.81
C MET A 93 -13.87 1.76 6.04
N ARG A 94 -15.14 1.43 6.27
CA ARG A 94 -15.61 0.63 7.42
C ARG A 94 -15.89 -0.84 7.13
N GLY A 95 -15.93 -1.24 5.88
CA GLY A 95 -16.07 -2.63 5.49
C GLY A 95 -14.70 -3.28 5.41
N ASN A 96 -14.63 -4.54 5.79
CA ASN A 96 -13.53 -5.49 5.52
C ASN A 96 -13.32 -5.67 4.00
N ASN A 97 -13.48 -4.60 3.25
CA ASN A 97 -13.23 -4.55 1.82
C ASN A 97 -11.72 -4.63 1.65
N LYS A 98 -11.27 -5.78 1.22
CA LYS A 98 -10.07 -5.93 0.42
C LYS A 98 -10.05 -4.71 -0.53
N MET A 99 -9.22 -3.73 -0.22
CA MET A 99 -8.91 -2.69 -1.18
C MET A 99 -8.44 -3.45 -2.42
N GLY A 100 -9.24 -3.39 -3.48
CA GLY A 100 -9.15 -4.34 -4.58
C GLY A 100 -7.71 -4.47 -5.05
N GLU A 101 -7.36 -5.63 -5.54
CA GLU A 101 -6.02 -5.95 -6.03
C GLU A 101 -5.49 -4.80 -6.87
N LYS A 102 -4.42 -4.18 -6.39
CA LYS A 102 -3.74 -3.12 -7.13
C LYS A 102 -2.70 -3.74 -8.03
N ILE A 103 -2.69 -3.35 -9.29
CA ILE A 103 -1.69 -3.77 -10.27
C ILE A 103 -0.97 -2.53 -10.75
N TYR A 104 0.35 -2.56 -10.67
CA TYR A 104 1.21 -1.45 -11.07
C TYR A 104 2.00 -1.86 -12.30
N VAL A 105 2.01 -1.00 -13.31
CA VAL A 105 2.74 -1.24 -14.55
C VAL A 105 3.61 -0.03 -14.86
N GLN A 106 4.87 -0.29 -15.15
CA GLN A 106 5.79 0.71 -15.65
C GLN A 106 6.18 0.32 -17.09
N ASN A 107 5.97 1.21 -18.02
CA ASN A 107 6.55 1.08 -19.34
C ASN A 107 7.83 1.92 -19.38
N LEU A 108 8.97 1.25 -19.37
CA LEU A 108 10.29 1.87 -19.25
C LEU A 108 10.68 2.59 -20.54
N ARG A 109 10.22 2.07 -21.69
CA ARG A 109 10.51 2.65 -23.00
C ARG A 109 9.74 3.94 -23.25
N SER A 110 8.44 3.96 -23.00
CA SER A 110 7.60 5.16 -23.17
C SER A 110 7.65 6.10 -21.97
N ARG A 111 8.24 5.66 -20.84
CA ARG A 111 8.29 6.37 -19.55
C ARG A 111 6.89 6.72 -19.03
N THR A 112 5.98 5.76 -19.16
CA THR A 112 4.59 5.87 -18.67
C THR A 112 4.32 4.84 -17.58
N SER A 113 3.34 5.13 -16.75
CA SER A 113 2.86 4.25 -15.68
C SER A 113 1.37 4.03 -15.80
N GLU A 114 0.95 2.83 -15.42
CA GLU A 114 -0.46 2.49 -15.29
C GLU A 114 -0.70 1.86 -13.92
N ILE A 115 -1.77 2.26 -13.25
CA ILE A 115 -2.22 1.64 -12.00
C ILE A 115 -3.65 1.18 -12.21
N GLN A 116 -3.89 -0.11 -12.14
CA GLN A 116 -5.23 -0.65 -12.11
C GLN A 116 -5.64 -0.94 -10.67
N LEU A 117 -6.79 -0.42 -10.27
CA LEU A 117 -7.35 -0.63 -8.93
C LEU A 117 -8.87 -0.69 -9.00
N GLN A 118 -9.48 -1.22 -7.94
CA GLN A 118 -10.92 -1.30 -7.80
C GLN A 118 -11.34 -0.56 -6.53
N ILE A 119 -12.21 0.43 -6.70
CA ILE A 119 -12.90 1.11 -5.60
C ILE A 119 -14.38 0.67 -5.66
N ASP A 120 -15.24 1.40 -6.36
CA ASP A 120 -16.60 0.97 -6.71
C ASP A 120 -16.61 0.29 -8.09
N GLU A 121 -15.87 0.87 -9.01
CA GLU A 121 -15.62 0.39 -10.36
C GLU A 121 -14.13 0.15 -10.57
N LYS A 122 -13.77 -0.62 -11.58
CA LYS A 122 -12.37 -0.78 -11.96
C LYS A 122 -11.88 0.48 -12.65
N ILE A 123 -10.79 1.02 -12.15
CA ILE A 123 -10.17 2.26 -12.62
C ILE A 123 -8.77 1.94 -13.13
N LEU A 124 -8.42 2.49 -14.26
CA LEU A 124 -7.07 2.46 -14.83
C LEU A 124 -6.53 3.88 -14.87
N ILE A 125 -5.60 4.17 -13.97
CA ILE A 125 -4.92 5.46 -13.90
C ILE A 125 -3.70 5.40 -14.81
N LYS A 126 -3.58 6.36 -15.72
CA LYS A 126 -2.43 6.50 -16.63
C LYS A 126 -1.72 7.82 -16.35
N ASP A 127 -0.39 7.75 -16.24
CA ASP A 127 0.45 8.93 -16.05
C ASP A 127 1.86 8.70 -16.63
N SER A 128 2.68 9.71 -16.58
CA SER A 128 4.13 9.59 -16.76
C SER A 128 4.76 8.88 -15.58
N LEU A 129 5.91 8.23 -15.80
CA LEU A 129 6.70 7.67 -14.69
C LEU A 129 7.07 8.78 -13.70
N GLN A 130 6.85 8.51 -12.43
CA GLN A 130 7.20 9.41 -11.35
C GLN A 130 8.70 9.67 -11.33
N GLN A 131 9.09 10.93 -11.26
CA GLN A 131 10.48 11.32 -11.11
C GLN A 131 10.84 11.38 -9.64
N VAL A 132 11.93 10.68 -9.29
CA VAL A 132 12.52 10.70 -7.95
C VAL A 132 13.92 11.28 -8.07
N THR A 133 14.25 12.22 -7.19
CA THR A 133 15.61 12.73 -7.05
C THR A 133 16.34 11.85 -6.05
N TRP A 134 17.38 11.15 -6.52
CA TRP A 134 18.15 10.22 -5.72
C TRP A 134 19.47 10.82 -5.21
N ARG A 135 19.80 10.54 -3.96
CA ARG A 135 21.10 10.82 -3.34
C ARG A 135 21.75 9.51 -2.92
N PHE A 136 22.89 9.21 -3.50
CA PHE A 136 23.65 7.99 -3.22
C PHE A 136 24.32 8.05 -1.84
N THR A 137 24.43 6.89 -1.21
CA THR A 137 25.18 6.68 0.03
C THR A 137 26.25 5.60 -0.17
N ASP A 138 27.11 5.39 0.80
CA ASP A 138 28.12 4.32 0.80
C ASP A 138 27.67 3.13 1.68
N GLU A 139 26.39 2.99 1.91
CA GLU A 139 25.81 1.88 2.65
C GLU A 139 25.35 0.78 1.70
N PHE A 140 25.69 -0.46 2.03
CA PHE A 140 25.34 -1.65 1.25
C PHE A 140 24.60 -2.66 2.12
N ARG A 141 23.75 -3.46 1.49
CA ARG A 141 22.98 -4.52 2.13
C ARG A 141 22.72 -5.65 1.14
N THR A 142 22.78 -6.89 1.60
CA THR A 142 22.39 -8.04 0.79
C THR A 142 20.86 -8.24 0.86
N ILE A 143 20.19 -8.30 -0.30
CA ILE A 143 18.74 -8.52 -0.41
C ILE A 143 18.52 -9.57 -1.51
N ALA A 144 17.80 -10.64 -1.21
CA ALA A 144 17.54 -11.75 -2.13
C ALA A 144 18.81 -12.33 -2.79
N GLY A 145 19.96 -12.26 -2.11
CA GLY A 145 21.25 -12.73 -2.61
C GLY A 145 22.07 -11.72 -3.40
N TYR A 146 21.54 -10.52 -3.66
CA TYR A 146 22.20 -9.45 -4.42
C TYR A 146 22.79 -8.40 -3.48
N GLU A 147 23.96 -7.86 -3.82
CA GLU A 147 24.50 -6.70 -3.15
C GLU A 147 23.73 -5.45 -3.60
N CYS A 148 23.14 -4.73 -2.67
CA CYS A 148 22.32 -3.56 -2.92
C CYS A 148 22.89 -2.33 -2.25
N ARG A 149 23.09 -1.27 -3.03
CA ARG A 149 23.49 0.04 -2.52
C ARG A 149 22.27 0.81 -2.03
N ARG A 150 22.39 1.43 -0.85
CA ARG A 150 21.36 2.31 -0.31
C ARG A 150 21.40 3.67 -0.99
N VAL A 151 20.23 4.21 -1.27
CA VAL A 151 20.02 5.58 -1.74
C VAL A 151 18.83 6.21 -1.01
N ASN A 152 18.89 7.52 -0.85
CA ASN A 152 17.78 8.30 -0.32
C ASN A 152 17.13 9.05 -1.47
N GLY A 153 15.81 9.08 -1.51
CA GLY A 153 15.05 9.70 -2.59
C GLY A 153 14.00 10.66 -2.09
N ALA A 154 13.65 11.61 -2.95
CA ALA A 154 12.50 12.47 -2.74
C ALA A 154 11.70 12.58 -4.03
N THR A 155 10.38 12.42 -3.92
CA THR A 155 9.45 12.66 -5.02
C THR A 155 9.15 14.16 -5.16
N LYS A 156 8.50 14.55 -6.25
CA LYS A 156 8.03 15.94 -6.45
C LYS A 156 7.03 16.39 -5.36
N ASP A 157 6.26 15.46 -4.83
CA ASP A 157 5.30 15.71 -3.75
C ASP A 157 5.96 15.65 -2.35
N SER A 158 7.32 15.73 -2.31
CA SER A 158 8.13 15.74 -1.08
C SER A 158 8.02 14.46 -0.23
N LEU A 159 7.62 13.34 -0.84
CA LEU A 159 7.63 12.04 -0.18
C LEU A 159 9.07 11.53 -0.11
N TYR A 160 9.54 11.24 1.09
CA TYR A 160 10.87 10.70 1.32
C TYR A 160 10.88 9.18 1.14
N LEU A 161 11.88 8.70 0.40
CA LEU A 161 12.08 7.30 0.08
C LEU A 161 13.49 6.85 0.48
N ILE A 162 13.60 5.61 0.93
CA ILE A 162 14.89 4.92 1.07
C ILE A 162 14.82 3.70 0.16
N ALA A 163 15.72 3.61 -0.81
CA ALA A 163 15.78 2.48 -1.71
C ALA A 163 17.12 1.75 -1.60
N PHE A 164 17.08 0.46 -1.92
CA PHE A 164 18.23 -0.42 -2.03
C PHE A 164 18.18 -1.05 -3.41
N TYR A 165 19.14 -0.76 -4.27
CA TYR A 165 19.18 -1.22 -5.65
C TYR A 165 20.44 -2.00 -5.95
N SER A 166 20.35 -2.94 -6.87
CA SER A 166 21.50 -3.71 -7.37
C SER A 166 21.74 -3.45 -8.85
N GLU A 167 22.97 -3.16 -9.20
CA GLU A 167 23.42 -3.01 -10.60
C GLU A 167 23.60 -4.36 -11.30
N GLU A 168 23.61 -5.46 -10.56
CA GLU A 168 23.65 -6.81 -11.12
C GLU A 168 22.39 -7.12 -11.97
N ILE A 169 21.29 -6.39 -11.73
CA ILE A 169 20.07 -6.43 -12.54
C ILE A 169 19.91 -5.05 -13.19
N PRO A 170 20.43 -4.82 -14.39
CA PRO A 170 20.55 -3.49 -15.00
C PRO A 170 19.22 -2.99 -15.60
N ILE A 171 18.15 -3.07 -14.82
CA ILE A 171 16.81 -2.61 -15.18
C ILE A 171 16.40 -1.53 -14.19
N SER A 172 16.19 -0.30 -14.70
CA SER A 172 15.84 0.88 -13.89
C SER A 172 14.39 0.85 -13.44
N ALA A 173 14.06 -0.06 -12.53
CA ALA A 173 12.72 -0.26 -12.02
C ALA A 173 12.72 -0.77 -10.57
N GLY A 174 11.55 -0.84 -9.96
CA GLY A 174 11.37 -1.36 -8.61
C GLY A 174 9.90 -1.54 -8.24
N PRO A 175 9.62 -1.81 -6.98
CA PRO A 175 8.25 -1.99 -6.50
C PRO A 175 7.43 -0.72 -6.67
N VAL A 176 6.11 -0.90 -6.83
CA VAL A 176 5.15 0.15 -7.12
C VAL A 176 5.53 0.85 -8.43
N LEU A 177 5.86 2.11 -8.43
CA LEU A 177 6.27 2.90 -9.60
C LEU A 177 7.66 3.51 -9.43
N THR A 178 8.50 2.94 -8.54
CA THR A 178 9.85 3.47 -8.31
C THR A 178 10.79 3.11 -9.45
N ASN A 179 11.62 4.07 -9.86
CA ASN A 179 12.53 3.95 -10.99
C ASN A 179 13.65 5.01 -10.88
N GLY A 180 14.50 5.09 -11.91
CA GLY A 180 15.52 6.15 -12.04
C GLY A 180 16.87 5.84 -11.40
N LEU A 181 17.11 4.59 -10.98
CA LEU A 181 18.41 4.09 -10.55
C LEU A 181 19.05 3.22 -11.63
N PRO A 182 20.37 3.03 -11.62
CA PRO A 182 21.07 2.24 -12.65
C PRO A 182 20.93 0.71 -12.45
N GLY A 183 19.88 0.27 -11.74
CA GLY A 183 19.59 -1.13 -11.48
C GLY A 183 18.24 -1.33 -10.81
N MET A 184 17.92 -2.59 -10.54
CA MET A 184 16.66 -2.99 -9.93
C MET A 184 16.63 -2.62 -8.45
N ILE A 185 15.55 -1.97 -8.03
CA ILE A 185 15.29 -1.67 -6.62
C ILE A 185 14.71 -2.92 -5.97
N LEU A 186 15.49 -3.58 -5.11
CA LEU A 186 15.11 -4.78 -4.38
C LEU A 186 14.59 -4.49 -2.97
N GLY A 187 14.84 -3.29 -2.46
CA GLY A 187 14.29 -2.80 -1.19
C GLY A 187 13.76 -1.38 -1.33
N LEU A 188 12.58 -1.10 -0.82
CA LEU A 188 12.00 0.24 -0.77
C LEU A 188 11.35 0.46 0.59
N VAL A 189 11.68 1.57 1.23
CA VAL A 189 11.08 2.00 2.49
C VAL A 189 10.50 3.39 2.31
N ILE A 190 9.26 3.57 2.74
CA ILE A 190 8.54 4.84 2.77
C ILE A 190 8.23 5.13 4.25
N PRO A 191 9.15 5.80 4.98
CA PRO A 191 9.08 5.92 6.43
C PRO A 191 7.80 6.59 6.92
N GLU A 192 7.37 7.64 6.24
CA GLU A 192 6.19 8.41 6.61
C GLU A 192 4.88 7.62 6.52
N MET A 193 4.83 6.63 5.63
CA MET A 193 3.68 5.73 5.45
C MET A 193 3.82 4.43 6.23
N HIS A 194 4.95 4.18 6.89
CA HIS A 194 5.27 2.91 7.55
C HIS A 194 5.17 1.70 6.60
N ILE A 195 5.45 1.93 5.32
CA ILE A 195 5.42 0.91 4.28
C ILE A 195 6.85 0.53 3.91
N ASN A 196 7.08 -0.76 3.70
CA ASN A 196 8.32 -1.25 3.16
C ASN A 196 8.08 -2.45 2.23
N TYR A 197 8.90 -2.55 1.20
CA TYR A 197 8.93 -3.65 0.23
C TYR A 197 10.32 -4.25 0.25
N TRP A 198 10.41 -5.56 0.40
CA TRP A 198 11.67 -6.31 0.36
C TRP A 198 11.54 -7.47 -0.60
N ALA A 199 12.43 -7.54 -1.58
CA ALA A 199 12.53 -8.72 -2.43
C ALA A 199 12.98 -9.92 -1.58
N THR A 200 12.24 -11.00 -1.67
CA THR A 200 12.56 -12.27 -1.00
C THR A 200 13.25 -13.23 -1.94
N GLU A 201 12.98 -13.11 -3.23
CA GLU A 201 13.52 -13.97 -4.27
C GLU A 201 13.54 -13.25 -5.60
N VAL A 202 14.57 -13.51 -6.43
CA VAL A 202 14.63 -13.10 -7.83
C VAL A 202 14.86 -14.33 -8.68
N LYS A 203 14.01 -14.51 -9.70
CA LYS A 203 14.12 -15.60 -10.68
C LYS A 203 14.12 -15.05 -12.09
N PHE A 204 15.04 -15.54 -12.90
CA PHE A 204 15.03 -15.28 -14.34
C PHE A 204 14.30 -16.43 -15.03
N THR A 205 13.34 -16.09 -15.87
CA THR A 205 12.55 -17.03 -16.68
C THR A 205 12.54 -16.55 -18.13
N ASN A 206 12.18 -17.43 -19.04
CA ASN A 206 11.96 -17.08 -20.45
C ASN A 206 10.49 -16.76 -20.74
N ASP A 207 9.66 -16.65 -19.71
CA ASP A 207 8.25 -16.39 -19.86
C ASP A 207 8.03 -14.92 -20.24
N GLU A 208 7.18 -14.67 -21.23
CA GLU A 208 6.77 -13.32 -21.59
C GLU A 208 5.82 -12.73 -20.54
N ILE A 209 5.92 -11.43 -20.31
CA ILE A 209 5.00 -10.71 -19.42
C ILE A 209 3.63 -10.63 -20.10
N SER A 210 2.65 -11.30 -19.49
CA SER A 210 1.28 -11.30 -19.99
C SER A 210 0.56 -9.97 -19.71
N ASN A 211 -0.18 -9.49 -20.72
CA ASN A 211 -1.08 -8.34 -20.56
C ASN A 211 -2.47 -8.73 -20.03
N SER A 212 -2.64 -9.95 -19.51
CA SER A 212 -3.92 -10.44 -18.95
C SER A 212 -4.40 -9.66 -17.72
N TRP A 213 -3.50 -8.90 -17.08
CA TRP A 213 -3.80 -8.06 -15.93
C TRP A 213 -4.78 -6.92 -16.27
N ARG A 214 -4.80 -6.46 -17.52
CA ARG A 214 -5.57 -5.30 -17.95
C ARG A 214 -7.04 -5.64 -18.15
N ASP A 215 -7.91 -5.03 -17.36
CA ASP A 215 -9.34 -5.13 -17.59
C ASP A 215 -9.78 -4.13 -18.67
N LYS A 216 -10.36 -4.65 -19.75
CA LYS A 216 -10.85 -3.83 -20.88
C LYS A 216 -12.03 -2.92 -20.53
N LYS A 217 -12.70 -3.18 -19.41
CA LYS A 217 -13.84 -2.40 -18.92
C LYS A 217 -13.44 -1.36 -17.87
N ALA A 218 -12.17 -1.31 -17.48
CA ALA A 218 -11.70 -0.34 -16.51
C ALA A 218 -11.84 1.08 -17.09
N LYS A 219 -12.34 1.98 -16.26
CA LYS A 219 -12.46 3.40 -16.61
C LYS A 219 -11.08 4.06 -16.60
N GLU A 220 -10.66 4.49 -17.76
CA GLU A 220 -9.37 5.17 -17.90
C GLU A 220 -9.46 6.62 -17.43
N MET A 221 -8.47 7.08 -16.66
CA MET A 221 -8.34 8.46 -16.23
C MET A 221 -6.88 8.84 -15.94
N THR A 222 -6.62 10.14 -15.88
CA THR A 222 -5.31 10.65 -15.45
C THR A 222 -5.19 10.64 -13.92
N ALA A 223 -3.96 10.68 -13.39
CA ALA A 223 -3.76 10.82 -11.95
C ALA A 223 -4.41 12.10 -11.38
N ASN A 224 -4.39 13.19 -12.14
CA ASN A 224 -5.04 14.43 -11.73
C ASN A 224 -6.58 14.31 -11.67
N ASP A 225 -7.20 13.62 -12.62
CA ASP A 225 -8.66 13.42 -12.61
C ASP A 225 -9.06 12.48 -11.48
N PHE A 226 -8.25 11.45 -11.24
CA PHE A 226 -8.43 10.56 -10.11
C PHE A 226 -8.33 11.30 -8.77
N PHE A 227 -7.33 12.18 -8.63
CA PHE A 227 -7.18 13.02 -7.46
C PHE A 227 -8.40 13.94 -7.26
N LYS A 228 -8.89 14.61 -8.30
CA LYS A 228 -10.10 15.46 -8.24
C LYS A 228 -11.33 14.67 -7.83
N LEU A 229 -11.49 13.46 -8.38
CA LEU A 229 -12.61 12.58 -8.06
C LEU A 229 -12.64 12.26 -6.56
N LEU A 230 -11.49 11.90 -6.00
CA LEU A 230 -11.37 11.49 -4.60
C LEU A 230 -11.40 12.68 -3.65
N SER A 231 -10.74 13.79 -3.97
CA SER A 231 -10.74 14.98 -3.12
C SER A 231 -12.15 15.54 -2.94
N GLY A 232 -12.95 15.54 -3.99
CA GLY A 232 -14.36 15.95 -3.94
C GLY A 232 -15.26 15.07 -3.07
N SER A 233 -14.89 13.80 -2.88
CA SER A 233 -15.70 12.83 -2.12
C SER A 233 -15.18 12.61 -0.69
N ILE A 234 -13.88 12.51 -0.49
CA ILE A 234 -13.26 12.18 0.80
C ILE A 234 -13.10 13.42 1.68
N PHE A 235 -12.74 14.55 1.08
CA PHE A 235 -12.42 15.79 1.83
C PHE A 235 -13.53 16.84 1.81
N ARG A 236 -14.73 16.48 1.38
CA ARG A 236 -15.89 17.37 1.35
C ARG A 236 -16.15 17.96 2.74
N GLY A 237 -15.86 19.25 2.91
CA GLY A 237 -16.04 19.98 4.17
C GLY A 237 -14.88 19.89 5.17
N ARG A 238 -13.77 19.23 4.83
CA ARG A 238 -12.52 19.32 5.60
C ARG A 238 -11.64 20.36 4.98
N GLY A 239 -11.38 21.46 5.71
CA GLY A 239 -10.33 22.42 5.35
C GLY A 239 -8.98 21.71 5.42
N GLY A 240 -8.20 21.82 4.39
CA GLY A 240 -6.84 21.25 4.33
C GLY A 240 -6.13 21.77 3.08
N ASN A 241 -4.81 21.80 3.11
CA ASN A 241 -3.99 22.16 1.97
C ASN A 241 -4.11 21.05 0.90
N GLU A 242 -4.22 21.45 -0.38
CA GLU A 242 -4.31 20.52 -1.52
C GLU A 242 -3.16 19.51 -1.54
N SER A 243 -1.95 19.93 -1.16
CA SER A 243 -0.78 19.05 -1.07
C SER A 243 -0.93 17.97 0.00
N GLU A 244 -1.52 18.28 1.15
CA GLU A 244 -1.79 17.31 2.22
C GLU A 244 -2.87 16.30 1.81
N GLN A 245 -3.93 16.77 1.15
CA GLN A 245 -4.97 15.93 0.62
C GLN A 245 -4.43 14.97 -0.44
N ARG A 246 -3.61 15.47 -1.36
CA ARG A 246 -2.94 14.68 -2.39
C ARG A 246 -2.04 13.62 -1.76
N ARG A 247 -1.27 13.98 -0.75
CA ARG A 247 -0.42 13.07 -0.02
C ARG A 247 -1.21 11.95 0.67
N GLN A 248 -2.33 12.25 1.33
CA GLN A 248 -3.19 11.25 1.95
C GLN A 248 -3.79 10.28 0.93
N ILE A 249 -4.16 10.76 -0.26
CA ILE A 249 -4.64 9.90 -1.34
C ILE A 249 -3.52 8.99 -1.85
N LEU A 250 -2.31 9.53 -2.05
CA LEU A 250 -1.15 8.74 -2.44
C LEU A 250 -0.87 7.64 -1.41
N GLU A 251 -0.86 7.99 -0.13
CA GLU A 251 -0.62 7.07 0.98
C GLU A 251 -1.63 5.92 1.04
N GLN A 252 -2.91 6.24 0.97
CA GLN A 252 -3.98 5.25 1.18
C GLN A 252 -4.33 4.44 -0.06
N ILE A 253 -4.11 5.00 -1.24
CA ILE A 253 -4.64 4.45 -2.48
C ILE A 253 -3.55 4.00 -3.44
N ILE A 254 -2.45 4.74 -3.54
CA ILE A 254 -1.37 4.40 -4.47
C ILE A 254 -0.36 3.47 -3.82
N TYR A 255 0.07 3.76 -2.61
CA TYR A 255 0.99 2.92 -1.84
C TYR A 255 0.24 2.02 -0.87
#